data_6006acd734e4d95c3c4c0f5b3f1e9d63
#
_entry.id   6006acd734e4d95c3c4c0f5b3f1e9d63
#
_cell.length_a   1.000
_cell.length_b   1.000
_cell.length_c   1.000
_cell.angle_alpha   90.00
_cell.angle_beta   90.00
_cell.angle_gamma   90.00
#
_symmetry.space_group_name_H-M   'P 1'
#
loop_
_entity.id
_entity.type
_entity.pdbx_description
1 polymer ?
#
loop_
_entity_poly.entity_id
_entity_poly.type
_entity_poly.pdbx_seq_one_letter_code
_entity_poly.pdbx_strand_id
1 'polypeptide(L)'
;MLLDRLQNDRSLSAFAGQFVPLKITTNNNPDWAQWSRKYPMTGNGIPQLYVVRADGEQIYGGAGSLRGDDLPTMLLASLKRSGRAFTSQEAEFLQRTVKASELALQSGDLLKTGVVFSEVGQLGPHDNLGSFAKPALKSKELYVELKKQIDARVAAAKSELLDSNSAKPLDSLLTVYEAEAVAKLFPRWKSEASSITREIKKQAQYTAQAEQAEAIVRARVVAASLSPRIRNRAESLYTSVIRRFPETEADTLARAELATVAPNAKILSMSPEEIKPSTSKAEGLRMWATQKGDFKTRAKYLRQKAGKVQLMKEDGETIVVDIAILSSNDQKYISQRSGKSE
;
A
#
# COMPACT_ATOMS: atom_id res chain seq x y z
N MET A 1 -22.69 42.00 -7.91
CA MET A 1 -23.02 41.33 -9.20
C MET A 1 -22.37 39.97 -9.37
N LEU A 2 -21.03 39.80 -9.53
CA LEU A 2 -20.44 38.46 -9.72
C LEU A 2 -20.49 37.60 -8.47
N LEU A 3 -20.16 38.17 -7.30
CA LEU A 3 -20.25 37.49 -5.99
C LEU A 3 -21.70 37.15 -5.65
N ASP A 4 -22.65 38.05 -5.97
CA ASP A 4 -24.08 37.80 -5.75
C ASP A 4 -24.58 36.66 -6.63
N ARG A 5 -24.08 36.52 -7.86
CA ARG A 5 -24.39 35.37 -8.74
C ARG A 5 -23.82 34.08 -8.18
N LEU A 6 -22.58 34.07 -7.66
CA LEU A 6 -21.98 32.88 -7.06
C LEU A 6 -22.75 32.41 -5.81
N GLN A 7 -23.40 33.34 -5.10
CA GLN A 7 -24.18 33.03 -3.90
C GLN A 7 -25.63 32.64 -4.18
N ASN A 8 -26.24 33.25 -5.20
CA ASN A 8 -27.69 33.18 -5.43
C ASN A 8 -28.11 32.37 -6.66
N ASP A 9 -27.15 32.00 -7.55
CA ASP A 9 -27.45 31.24 -8.75
C ASP A 9 -27.40 29.73 -8.39
N ARG A 10 -28.56 29.07 -8.51
CA ARG A 10 -28.70 27.63 -8.24
C ARG A 10 -27.82 26.77 -9.13
N SER A 11 -27.55 27.20 -10.36
CA SER A 11 -26.65 26.46 -11.27
C SER A 11 -25.19 26.48 -10.81
N LEU A 12 -24.81 27.50 -10.05
CA LEU A 12 -23.47 27.66 -9.49
C LEU A 12 -23.33 27.06 -8.08
N SER A 13 -24.43 26.94 -7.33
CA SER A 13 -24.41 26.50 -5.92
C SER A 13 -23.83 25.10 -5.74
N ALA A 14 -24.02 24.22 -6.71
CA ALA A 14 -23.53 22.83 -6.65
C ALA A 14 -21.98 22.73 -6.60
N PHE A 15 -21.26 23.72 -7.12
CA PHE A 15 -19.80 23.72 -7.16
C PHE A 15 -19.15 25.00 -6.65
N ALA A 16 -19.92 26.04 -6.36
CA ALA A 16 -19.40 27.31 -5.83
C ALA A 16 -18.62 27.12 -4.52
N GLY A 17 -19.03 26.17 -3.67
CA GLY A 17 -18.33 25.80 -2.44
C GLY A 17 -16.93 25.21 -2.63
N GLN A 18 -16.55 24.86 -3.86
CA GLN A 18 -15.20 24.40 -4.19
C GLN A 18 -14.23 25.55 -4.51
N PHE A 19 -14.73 26.78 -4.55
CA PHE A 19 -13.93 27.98 -4.76
C PHE A 19 -13.90 28.82 -3.49
N VAL A 20 -12.76 29.45 -3.22
CA VAL A 20 -12.63 30.50 -2.23
C VAL A 20 -12.71 31.83 -2.98
N PRO A 21 -13.83 32.58 -2.91
CA PRO A 21 -13.96 33.84 -3.60
C PRO A 21 -13.10 34.91 -2.89
N LEU A 22 -12.23 35.55 -3.64
CA LEU A 22 -11.39 36.64 -3.15
C LEU A 22 -11.68 37.89 -3.98
N LYS A 23 -11.98 39.02 -3.29
CA LYS A 23 -12.12 40.33 -3.91
C LYS A 23 -10.90 41.18 -3.59
N ILE A 24 -10.16 41.59 -4.60
CA ILE A 24 -9.00 42.49 -4.46
C ILE A 24 -9.39 43.86 -5.00
N THR A 25 -9.22 44.90 -4.19
CA THR A 25 -9.42 46.29 -4.61
C THR A 25 -8.20 46.72 -5.41
N THR A 26 -8.47 47.32 -6.60
CA THR A 26 -7.37 47.68 -7.52
C THR A 26 -6.76 49.05 -7.27
N ASN A 27 -7.49 49.98 -6.61
CA ASN A 27 -7.05 51.35 -6.39
C ASN A 27 -6.04 51.42 -5.22
N ASN A 28 -4.82 51.87 -5.51
CA ASN A 28 -3.73 52.07 -4.52
C ASN A 28 -3.45 50.90 -3.57
N ASN A 29 -3.71 49.70 -4.03
CA ASN A 29 -3.52 48.50 -3.24
C ASN A 29 -2.19 47.80 -3.63
N PRO A 30 -1.22 47.69 -2.72
CA PRO A 30 0.05 47.00 -2.98
C PRO A 30 -0.14 45.52 -3.32
N ASP A 31 -1.15 44.86 -2.73
CA ASP A 31 -1.49 43.44 -3.02
C ASP A 31 -1.93 43.29 -4.47
N TRP A 32 -2.67 44.25 -5.02
CA TRP A 32 -3.05 44.25 -6.41
C TRP A 32 -1.84 44.35 -7.34
N ALA A 33 -0.88 45.23 -7.03
CA ALA A 33 0.33 45.38 -7.83
C ALA A 33 1.17 44.08 -7.82
N GLN A 34 1.23 43.39 -6.72
CA GLN A 34 1.89 42.10 -6.61
C GLN A 34 1.12 41.00 -7.35
N TRP A 35 -0.19 40.94 -7.18
CA TRP A 35 -1.08 39.97 -7.83
C TRP A 35 -1.02 40.09 -9.36
N SER A 36 -1.19 41.30 -9.91
CA SER A 36 -1.22 41.55 -11.37
C SER A 36 0.12 41.25 -12.05
N ARG A 37 1.25 41.37 -11.35
CA ARG A 37 2.57 40.95 -11.85
C ARG A 37 2.70 39.43 -11.91
N LYS A 38 2.15 38.76 -10.93
CA LYS A 38 2.25 37.30 -10.82
C LYS A 38 1.29 36.59 -11.76
N TYR A 39 0.12 37.16 -11.99
CA TYR A 39 -0.94 36.53 -12.77
C TYR A 39 -1.29 37.38 -13.98
N PRO A 40 -0.73 37.07 -15.14
CA PRO A 40 -1.02 37.79 -16.36
C PRO A 40 -2.49 37.61 -16.80
N MET A 41 -3.03 38.60 -17.46
CA MET A 41 -4.42 38.64 -17.88
C MET A 41 -4.53 38.84 -19.37
N THR A 42 -5.54 38.24 -19.98
CA THR A 42 -5.91 38.46 -21.38
C THR A 42 -7.02 39.47 -21.46
N GLY A 43 -6.80 40.54 -22.24
CA GLY A 43 -7.78 41.61 -22.48
C GLY A 43 -7.68 42.78 -21.49
N ASN A 44 -8.35 43.86 -21.82
CA ASN A 44 -8.43 45.09 -21.03
C ASN A 44 -9.89 45.36 -20.67
N GLY A 45 -10.20 45.46 -19.40
CA GLY A 45 -11.57 45.75 -18.96
C GLY A 45 -11.81 45.41 -17.48
N ILE A 46 -13.01 45.76 -17.04
CA ILE A 46 -13.52 45.51 -15.69
C ILE A 46 -14.85 44.76 -15.81
N PRO A 47 -15.14 43.76 -14.99
CA PRO A 47 -14.32 43.20 -13.94
C PRO A 47 -13.17 42.33 -14.50
N GLN A 48 -12.13 42.17 -13.70
CA GLN A 48 -11.06 41.21 -13.94
C GLN A 48 -11.34 39.96 -13.11
N LEU A 49 -11.28 38.78 -13.74
CA LEU A 49 -11.53 37.51 -13.09
C LEU A 49 -10.34 36.60 -13.25
N TYR A 50 -9.89 36.07 -12.13
CA TYR A 50 -8.81 35.07 -12.06
C TYR A 50 -9.33 33.81 -11.39
N VAL A 51 -8.86 32.67 -11.87
CA VAL A 51 -8.95 31.39 -11.15
C VAL A 51 -7.54 30.88 -10.96
N VAL A 52 -7.16 30.74 -9.70
CA VAL A 52 -5.83 30.28 -9.28
C VAL A 52 -6.00 29.02 -8.45
N ARG A 53 -5.22 28.01 -8.76
CA ARG A 53 -5.18 26.76 -7.99
C ARG A 53 -4.52 26.97 -6.61
N ALA A 54 -4.71 26.00 -5.73
CA ALA A 54 -4.12 26.01 -4.39
C ALA A 54 -2.59 26.05 -4.37
N ASP A 55 -1.93 25.57 -5.43
CA ASP A 55 -0.47 25.63 -5.61
C ASP A 55 0.03 26.97 -6.18
N GLY A 56 -0.90 27.89 -6.50
CA GLY A 56 -0.60 29.20 -7.06
C GLY A 56 -0.51 29.25 -8.58
N GLU A 57 -0.85 28.15 -9.31
CA GLU A 57 -0.92 28.18 -10.76
C GLU A 57 -2.20 28.87 -11.24
N GLN A 58 -2.05 29.79 -12.19
CA GLN A 58 -3.17 30.44 -12.83
C GLN A 58 -3.83 29.51 -13.84
N ILE A 59 -5.13 29.23 -13.64
CA ILE A 59 -5.94 28.41 -14.56
C ILE A 59 -6.69 29.30 -15.56
N TYR A 60 -7.15 30.44 -15.09
CA TYR A 60 -7.87 31.40 -15.90
C TYR A 60 -7.50 32.82 -15.48
N GLY A 61 -7.44 33.74 -16.47
CA GLY A 61 -7.30 35.17 -16.27
C GLY A 61 -7.90 35.91 -17.46
N GLY A 62 -8.98 36.64 -17.23
CA GLY A 62 -9.69 37.39 -18.26
C GLY A 62 -10.33 38.66 -17.76
N ALA A 63 -10.49 39.63 -18.69
CA ALA A 63 -11.15 40.91 -18.46
C ALA A 63 -12.49 40.95 -19.14
N GLY A 64 -13.44 41.66 -18.54
CA GLY A 64 -14.80 41.84 -19.04
C GLY A 64 -15.86 40.97 -18.33
N SER A 65 -17.12 41.24 -18.59
CA SER A 65 -18.22 40.50 -17.99
C SER A 65 -18.44 39.15 -18.68
N LEU A 66 -18.39 38.08 -17.93
CA LEU A 66 -18.89 36.79 -18.37
C LEU A 66 -20.41 36.81 -18.40
N ARG A 67 -20.99 36.56 -19.56
CA ARG A 67 -22.45 36.61 -19.79
C ARG A 67 -23.05 35.20 -19.74
N GLY A 68 -24.29 35.08 -19.30
CA GLY A 68 -25.08 33.85 -19.36
C GLY A 68 -24.35 32.65 -18.75
N ASP A 69 -24.24 31.58 -19.52
CA ASP A 69 -23.62 30.29 -19.11
C ASP A 69 -22.11 30.27 -19.21
N ASP A 70 -21.46 31.38 -19.61
CA ASP A 70 -19.99 31.44 -19.71
C ASP A 70 -19.31 31.26 -18.36
N LEU A 71 -19.87 31.84 -17.29
CA LEU A 71 -19.31 31.73 -15.94
C LEU A 71 -19.39 30.31 -15.39
N PRO A 72 -20.53 29.61 -15.37
CA PRO A 72 -20.61 28.22 -14.97
C PRO A 72 -19.67 27.33 -15.77
N THR A 73 -19.67 27.48 -17.09
CA THR A 73 -18.81 26.68 -17.98
C THR A 73 -17.34 26.89 -17.70
N MET A 74 -16.89 28.12 -17.50
CA MET A 74 -15.52 28.47 -17.17
C MET A 74 -15.11 27.88 -15.80
N LEU A 75 -15.98 28.02 -14.78
CA LEU A 75 -15.71 27.49 -13.44
C LEU A 75 -15.63 25.95 -13.46
N LEU A 76 -16.55 25.27 -14.17
CA LEU A 76 -16.47 23.81 -14.32
C LEU A 76 -15.20 23.37 -15.07
N ALA A 77 -14.81 24.07 -16.12
CA ALA A 77 -13.56 23.80 -16.83
C ALA A 77 -12.34 24.02 -15.91
N SER A 78 -12.39 25.05 -15.07
CA SER A 78 -11.34 25.33 -14.09
C SER A 78 -11.24 24.25 -13.02
N LEU A 79 -12.37 23.73 -12.52
CA LEU A 79 -12.36 22.59 -11.58
C LEU A 79 -11.78 21.33 -12.20
N LYS A 80 -12.13 21.02 -13.45
CA LYS A 80 -11.53 19.88 -14.17
C LYS A 80 -10.01 20.01 -14.28
N ARG A 81 -9.52 21.22 -14.57
CA ARG A 81 -8.07 21.52 -14.65
C ARG A 81 -7.40 21.53 -13.28
N SER A 82 -8.11 21.94 -12.22
CA SER A 82 -7.60 21.99 -10.86
C SER A 82 -7.43 20.60 -10.23
N GLY A 83 -8.05 19.58 -10.80
CA GLY A 83 -8.05 18.23 -10.27
C GLY A 83 -9.08 18.00 -9.17
N ARG A 84 -8.93 16.88 -8.45
CA ARG A 84 -9.87 16.45 -7.41
C ARG A 84 -9.76 17.33 -6.16
N ALA A 85 -10.90 17.76 -5.64
CA ALA A 85 -10.97 18.32 -4.29
C ALA A 85 -11.00 17.20 -3.24
N PHE A 86 -10.28 17.39 -2.13
CA PHE A 86 -10.31 16.51 -0.97
C PHE A 86 -11.25 17.04 0.10
N THR A 87 -11.97 16.16 0.77
CA THR A 87 -12.64 16.48 2.04
C THR A 87 -11.58 16.76 3.12
N SER A 88 -11.97 17.40 4.22
CA SER A 88 -11.03 17.66 5.35
C SER A 88 -10.41 16.36 5.86
N GLN A 89 -11.20 15.30 6.00
CA GLN A 89 -10.73 13.99 6.46
C GLN A 89 -9.74 13.35 5.49
N GLU A 90 -10.00 13.42 4.17
CA GLU A 90 -9.09 12.93 3.15
C GLU A 90 -7.79 13.74 3.11
N ALA A 91 -7.87 15.06 3.27
CA ALA A 91 -6.69 15.92 3.32
C ALA A 91 -5.81 15.62 4.55
N GLU A 92 -6.40 15.46 5.73
CA GLU A 92 -5.69 15.06 6.95
C GLU A 92 -5.06 13.67 6.82
N PHE A 93 -5.82 12.71 6.27
CA PHE A 93 -5.32 11.37 6.00
C PHE A 93 -4.12 11.40 5.06
N LEU A 94 -4.24 12.11 3.94
CA LEU A 94 -3.16 12.25 2.94
C LEU A 94 -1.92 12.90 3.58
N GLN A 95 -2.09 14.01 4.31
CA GLN A 95 -0.98 14.71 4.96
C GLN A 95 -0.26 13.82 5.97
N ARG A 96 -0.99 13.13 6.83
CA ARG A 96 -0.44 12.23 7.84
C ARG A 96 0.30 11.06 7.20
N THR A 97 -0.29 10.44 6.19
CA THR A 97 0.27 9.27 5.51
C THR A 97 1.52 9.63 4.72
N VAL A 98 1.50 10.73 3.96
CA VAL A 98 2.67 11.24 3.22
C VAL A 98 3.80 11.57 4.19
N LYS A 99 3.52 12.28 5.30
CA LYS A 99 4.53 12.61 6.31
C LYS A 99 5.15 11.36 6.96
N ALA A 100 4.34 10.37 7.31
CA ALA A 100 4.84 9.12 7.87
C ALA A 100 5.72 8.36 6.88
N SER A 101 5.35 8.36 5.60
CA SER A 101 6.12 7.74 4.53
C SER A 101 7.45 8.47 4.25
N GLU A 102 7.45 9.80 4.31
CA GLU A 102 8.69 10.60 4.18
C GLU A 102 9.68 10.30 5.31
N LEU A 103 9.20 10.23 6.55
CA LEU A 103 10.05 9.88 7.69
C LEU A 103 10.64 8.47 7.55
N ALA A 104 9.85 7.50 7.09
CA ALA A 104 10.34 6.16 6.81
C ALA A 104 11.37 6.15 5.67
N LEU A 105 11.14 6.93 4.60
CA LEU A 105 12.09 7.06 3.49
C LEU A 105 13.43 7.66 3.94
N GLN A 106 13.38 8.71 4.75
CA GLN A 106 14.56 9.35 5.32
C GLN A 106 15.36 8.42 6.23
N SER A 107 14.70 7.53 6.97
CA SER A 107 15.37 6.49 7.76
C SER A 107 15.90 5.32 6.91
N GLY A 108 15.65 5.33 5.62
CA GLY A 108 16.06 4.28 4.69
C GLY A 108 15.19 3.02 4.72
N ASP A 109 14.07 3.02 5.44
CA ASP A 109 13.13 1.88 5.49
C ASP A 109 12.16 1.92 4.29
N LEU A 110 12.61 1.37 3.16
CA LEU A 110 11.82 1.38 1.91
C LEU A 110 10.56 0.51 2.01
N LEU A 111 10.62 -0.59 2.75
CA LEU A 111 9.46 -1.46 2.92
C LEU A 111 8.35 -0.74 3.70
N LYS A 112 8.67 -0.15 4.85
CA LYS A 112 7.72 0.63 5.63
C LYS A 112 7.20 1.83 4.85
N THR A 113 8.10 2.53 4.13
CA THR A 113 7.70 3.61 3.23
C THR A 113 6.64 3.13 2.24
N GLY A 114 6.90 2.04 1.53
CA GLY A 114 6.00 1.49 0.54
C GLY A 114 4.67 1.02 1.13
N VAL A 115 4.68 0.31 2.26
CA VAL A 115 3.47 -0.19 2.93
C VAL A 115 2.58 0.98 3.39
N VAL A 116 3.16 1.95 4.10
CA VAL A 116 2.40 3.11 4.58
C VAL A 116 1.90 3.95 3.41
N PHE A 117 2.77 4.23 2.44
CA PHE A 117 2.42 5.06 1.30
C PHE A 117 1.38 4.42 0.38
N SER A 118 1.32 3.09 0.29
CA SER A 118 0.32 2.40 -0.51
C SER A 118 -1.13 2.70 -0.08
N GLU A 119 -1.34 3.08 1.19
CA GLU A 119 -2.66 3.45 1.71
C GLU A 119 -3.22 4.71 1.02
N VAL A 120 -2.35 5.60 0.51
CA VAL A 120 -2.75 6.78 -0.28
C VAL A 120 -3.50 6.37 -1.55
N GLY A 121 -3.26 5.19 -2.08
CA GLY A 121 -3.97 4.64 -3.24
C GLY A 121 -5.49 4.58 -3.11
N GLN A 122 -6.02 4.62 -1.88
CA GLN A 122 -7.45 4.72 -1.62
C GLN A 122 -8.05 6.06 -2.11
N LEU A 123 -7.23 7.10 -2.19
CA LEU A 123 -7.63 8.42 -2.64
C LEU A 123 -7.49 8.60 -4.16
N GLY A 124 -6.73 7.75 -4.83
CA GLY A 124 -6.47 7.82 -6.26
C GLY A 124 -5.06 7.36 -6.64
N PRO A 125 -4.68 7.46 -7.91
CA PRO A 125 -3.35 7.07 -8.38
C PRO A 125 -2.24 7.89 -7.68
N HIS A 126 -1.22 7.21 -7.14
CA HIS A 126 -0.15 7.83 -6.36
C HIS A 126 0.63 8.91 -7.11
N ASP A 127 0.84 8.74 -8.41
CA ASP A 127 1.55 9.68 -9.27
C ASP A 127 0.68 10.82 -9.76
N ASN A 128 -0.65 10.69 -9.62
CA ASN A 128 -1.60 11.72 -9.95
C ASN A 128 -2.93 11.54 -9.18
N LEU A 129 -3.05 12.21 -8.05
CA LEU A 129 -4.28 12.22 -7.26
C LEU A 129 -5.35 13.16 -7.83
N GLY A 130 -5.10 13.79 -8.99
CA GLY A 130 -6.02 14.75 -9.59
C GLY A 130 -6.24 15.99 -8.74
N SER A 131 -5.29 16.32 -7.86
CA SER A 131 -5.28 17.53 -7.04
C SER A 131 -3.90 18.14 -7.01
N PHE A 132 -3.84 19.47 -6.91
CA PHE A 132 -2.60 20.24 -6.81
C PHE A 132 -2.37 20.81 -5.40
N ALA A 133 -3.12 20.35 -4.41
CA ALA A 133 -2.83 20.65 -3.01
C ALA A 133 -1.42 20.16 -2.62
N LYS A 134 -0.74 20.91 -1.74
CA LYS A 134 0.64 20.57 -1.33
C LYS A 134 0.84 19.09 -0.96
N PRO A 135 -0.04 18.44 -0.17
CA PRO A 135 0.14 17.02 0.15
C PRO A 135 0.03 16.10 -1.07
N ALA A 136 -0.78 16.45 -2.08
CA ALA A 136 -0.90 15.66 -3.31
C ALA A 136 0.33 15.80 -4.21
N LEU A 137 0.88 17.02 -4.33
CA LEU A 137 2.16 17.26 -5.01
C LEU A 137 3.29 16.49 -4.34
N LYS A 138 3.35 16.55 -3.00
CA LYS A 138 4.33 15.83 -2.22
C LYS A 138 4.21 14.31 -2.36
N SER A 139 2.98 13.79 -2.44
CA SER A 139 2.71 12.39 -2.74
C SER A 139 3.31 11.97 -4.10
N LYS A 140 3.18 12.83 -5.12
CA LYS A 140 3.77 12.56 -6.45
C LYS A 140 5.30 12.52 -6.40
N GLU A 141 5.93 13.47 -5.72
CA GLU A 141 7.39 13.49 -5.53
C GLU A 141 7.86 12.22 -4.80
N LEU A 142 7.18 11.85 -3.71
CA LEU A 142 7.48 10.66 -2.91
C LEU A 142 7.36 9.38 -3.74
N TYR A 143 6.34 9.29 -4.61
CA TYR A 143 6.15 8.14 -5.49
C TYR A 143 7.34 7.93 -6.44
N VAL A 144 7.83 9.01 -7.04
CA VAL A 144 8.98 8.96 -7.95
C VAL A 144 10.27 8.62 -7.20
N GLU A 145 10.50 9.25 -6.04
CA GLU A 145 11.70 9.03 -5.25
C GLU A 145 11.76 7.61 -4.67
N LEU A 146 10.63 7.08 -4.17
CA LEU A 146 10.54 5.71 -3.68
C LEU A 146 10.90 4.70 -4.78
N LYS A 147 10.35 4.88 -5.99
CA LYS A 147 10.67 3.99 -7.13
C LYS A 147 12.16 4.02 -7.45
N LYS A 148 12.74 5.20 -7.53
CA LYS A 148 14.18 5.38 -7.82
C LYS A 148 15.06 4.67 -6.78
N GLN A 149 14.74 4.81 -5.49
CA GLN A 149 15.52 4.17 -4.42
C GLN A 149 15.35 2.65 -4.42
N ILE A 150 14.14 2.14 -4.69
CA ILE A 150 13.91 0.71 -4.84
C ILE A 150 14.74 0.15 -5.99
N ASP A 151 14.70 0.77 -7.17
CA ASP A 151 15.45 0.30 -8.34
C ASP A 151 16.96 0.29 -8.09
N ALA A 152 17.49 1.33 -7.45
CA ALA A 152 18.91 1.41 -7.11
C ALA A 152 19.33 0.29 -6.13
N ARG A 153 18.54 0.04 -5.08
CA ARG A 153 18.84 -1.02 -4.11
C ARG A 153 18.71 -2.42 -4.70
N VAL A 154 17.70 -2.64 -5.56
CA VAL A 154 17.54 -3.92 -6.26
C VAL A 154 18.73 -4.19 -7.17
N ALA A 155 19.22 -3.18 -7.90
CA ALA A 155 20.38 -3.32 -8.77
C ALA A 155 21.64 -3.69 -7.97
N ALA A 156 21.90 -3.01 -6.84
CA ALA A 156 23.00 -3.32 -5.95
C ALA A 156 22.91 -4.73 -5.37
N ALA A 157 21.76 -5.11 -4.82
CA ALA A 157 21.55 -6.43 -4.21
C ALA A 157 21.67 -7.56 -5.25
N LYS A 158 21.17 -7.36 -6.47
CA LYS A 158 21.35 -8.32 -7.56
C LYS A 158 22.81 -8.49 -7.96
N SER A 159 23.57 -7.38 -8.02
CA SER A 159 25.00 -7.43 -8.31
C SER A 159 25.76 -8.26 -7.25
N GLU A 160 25.45 -8.06 -5.97
CA GLU A 160 26.03 -8.84 -4.88
C GLU A 160 25.67 -10.34 -4.96
N LEU A 161 24.42 -10.68 -5.32
CA LEU A 161 23.99 -12.08 -5.44
C LEU A 161 24.57 -12.78 -6.68
N LEU A 162 24.96 -12.03 -7.71
CA LEU A 162 25.64 -12.59 -8.88
C LEU A 162 27.13 -12.80 -8.62
N ASP A 163 27.72 -12.11 -7.66
CA ASP A 163 29.06 -12.38 -7.19
C ASP A 163 29.04 -13.61 -6.30
N SER A 164 29.67 -14.69 -6.79
CA SER A 164 29.66 -16.04 -6.14
C SER A 164 30.24 -16.05 -4.72
N ASN A 165 30.84 -14.95 -4.26
CA ASN A 165 31.47 -14.76 -2.96
C ASN A 165 30.64 -13.90 -2.00
N SER A 166 29.35 -13.69 -2.24
CA SER A 166 28.52 -12.90 -1.32
C SER A 166 28.56 -13.49 0.10
N ALA A 167 29.12 -12.75 1.03
CA ALA A 167 29.26 -13.15 2.43
C ALA A 167 27.93 -13.19 3.19
N LYS A 168 26.90 -12.47 2.69
CA LYS A 168 25.58 -12.32 3.33
C LYS A 168 24.43 -12.38 2.32
N PRO A 169 24.20 -13.53 1.72
CA PRO A 169 23.16 -13.65 0.68
C PRO A 169 21.75 -13.35 1.21
N LEU A 170 21.48 -13.58 2.51
CA LEU A 170 20.16 -13.30 3.09
C LEU A 170 19.83 -11.81 3.07
N ASP A 171 20.76 -10.91 3.38
CA ASP A 171 20.52 -9.46 3.38
C ASP A 171 20.16 -8.92 1.98
N SER A 172 20.89 -9.39 0.96
CA SER A 172 20.63 -9.02 -0.43
C SER A 172 19.32 -9.63 -0.93
N LEU A 173 18.99 -10.86 -0.51
CA LEU A 173 17.68 -11.49 -0.80
C LEU A 173 16.55 -10.73 -0.13
N LEU A 174 16.67 -10.34 1.14
CA LEU A 174 15.67 -9.52 1.83
C LEU A 174 15.40 -8.25 1.06
N THR A 175 16.44 -7.53 0.62
CA THR A 175 16.31 -6.30 -0.19
C THR A 175 15.48 -6.54 -1.47
N VAL A 176 15.76 -7.62 -2.18
CA VAL A 176 15.05 -7.95 -3.42
C VAL A 176 13.60 -8.36 -3.18
N TYR A 177 13.34 -9.16 -2.15
CA TYR A 177 11.98 -9.59 -1.79
C TYR A 177 11.14 -8.45 -1.21
N GLU A 178 11.75 -7.54 -0.44
CA GLU A 178 11.08 -6.30 0.01
C GLU A 178 10.67 -5.42 -1.16
N ALA A 179 11.56 -5.25 -2.13
CA ALA A 179 11.26 -4.50 -3.35
C ALA A 179 10.10 -5.14 -4.14
N GLU A 180 10.09 -6.47 -4.28
CA GLU A 180 8.96 -7.18 -4.90
C GLU A 180 7.66 -6.97 -4.12
N ALA A 181 7.72 -7.06 -2.79
CA ALA A 181 6.56 -6.85 -1.92
C ALA A 181 6.01 -5.42 -2.06
N VAL A 182 6.88 -4.41 -2.06
CA VAL A 182 6.48 -3.02 -2.26
C VAL A 182 5.90 -2.83 -3.66
N ALA A 183 6.54 -3.35 -4.71
CA ALA A 183 6.05 -3.22 -6.08
C ALA A 183 4.64 -3.80 -6.26
N LYS A 184 4.30 -4.89 -5.56
CA LYS A 184 2.95 -5.49 -5.58
C LYS A 184 1.87 -4.58 -4.99
N LEU A 185 2.21 -3.63 -4.14
CA LEU A 185 1.28 -2.70 -3.53
C LEU A 185 0.84 -1.57 -4.46
N PHE A 186 1.62 -1.29 -5.51
CA PHE A 186 1.36 -0.20 -6.44
C PHE A 186 0.87 -0.73 -7.79
N PRO A 187 -0.34 -0.37 -8.24
CA PRO A 187 -0.94 -0.93 -9.47
C PRO A 187 -0.03 -0.83 -10.69
N ARG A 188 0.69 0.30 -10.87
CA ARG A 188 1.58 0.50 -12.02
C ARG A 188 2.89 -0.30 -11.95
N TRP A 189 3.35 -0.67 -10.74
CA TRP A 189 4.59 -1.45 -10.58
C TRP A 189 4.32 -2.95 -10.49
N LYS A 190 3.05 -3.33 -10.28
CA LYS A 190 2.66 -4.73 -10.06
C LYS A 190 3.05 -5.66 -11.21
N SER A 191 2.98 -5.18 -12.45
CA SER A 191 3.40 -5.96 -13.63
C SER A 191 4.90 -6.27 -13.64
N GLU A 192 5.72 -5.40 -13.05
CA GLU A 192 7.17 -5.54 -12.96
C GLU A 192 7.61 -6.35 -11.73
N ALA A 193 6.75 -6.45 -10.71
CA ALA A 193 7.11 -7.05 -9.42
C ALA A 193 7.73 -8.44 -9.55
N SER A 194 7.10 -9.33 -10.34
CA SER A 194 7.61 -10.70 -10.51
C SER A 194 8.95 -10.78 -11.25
N SER A 195 9.33 -9.75 -12.02
CA SER A 195 10.62 -9.70 -12.71
C SER A 195 11.78 -9.43 -11.75
N ILE A 196 11.48 -8.79 -10.60
CA ILE A 196 12.48 -8.43 -9.59
C ILE A 196 13.16 -9.70 -9.03
N THR A 197 12.40 -10.73 -8.72
CA THR A 197 12.90 -11.97 -8.09
C THR A 197 13.14 -13.13 -9.08
N ARG A 198 12.69 -12.99 -10.34
CA ARG A 198 12.67 -14.09 -11.32
C ARG A 198 14.03 -14.73 -11.56
N GLU A 199 15.09 -13.94 -11.70
CA GLU A 199 16.43 -14.41 -11.97
C GLU A 199 17.03 -15.14 -10.77
N ILE A 200 16.76 -14.62 -9.56
CA ILE A 200 17.24 -15.20 -8.31
C ILE A 200 16.56 -16.53 -8.01
N LYS A 201 15.26 -16.63 -8.27
CA LYS A 201 14.49 -17.89 -8.10
C LYS A 201 14.98 -19.03 -8.98
N LYS A 202 15.74 -18.74 -10.03
CA LYS A 202 16.37 -19.77 -10.90
C LYS A 202 17.69 -20.29 -10.34
N GLN A 203 18.27 -19.61 -9.34
CA GLN A 203 19.57 -19.97 -8.78
C GLN A 203 19.37 -20.96 -7.63
N ALA A 204 19.64 -22.24 -7.89
CA ALA A 204 19.43 -23.34 -6.93
C ALA A 204 20.17 -23.11 -5.60
N GLN A 205 21.33 -22.45 -5.63
CA GLN A 205 22.16 -22.15 -4.47
C GLN A 205 21.47 -21.25 -3.42
N TYR A 206 20.49 -20.43 -3.82
CA TYR A 206 19.79 -19.52 -2.93
C TYR A 206 18.40 -20.01 -2.52
N THR A 207 17.98 -21.19 -2.91
CA THR A 207 16.60 -21.66 -2.67
C THR A 207 16.20 -21.61 -1.20
N ALA A 208 17.08 -22.11 -0.30
CA ALA A 208 16.79 -22.11 1.14
C ALA A 208 16.73 -20.70 1.74
N GLN A 209 17.71 -19.85 1.41
CA GLN A 209 17.75 -18.46 1.88
C GLN A 209 16.63 -17.61 1.27
N ALA A 210 16.21 -17.89 0.03
CA ALA A 210 15.09 -17.24 -0.61
C ALA A 210 13.76 -17.52 0.09
N GLU A 211 13.53 -18.76 0.53
CA GLU A 211 12.36 -19.11 1.36
C GLU A 211 12.37 -18.39 2.72
N GLN A 212 13.55 -18.28 3.34
CA GLN A 212 13.73 -17.53 4.58
C GLN A 212 13.42 -16.03 4.38
N ALA A 213 14.01 -15.43 3.34
CA ALA A 213 13.78 -14.02 3.01
C ALA A 213 12.31 -13.73 2.73
N GLU A 214 11.64 -14.57 1.94
CA GLU A 214 10.20 -14.40 1.63
C GLU A 214 9.34 -14.45 2.91
N ALA A 215 9.64 -15.38 3.81
CA ALA A 215 8.89 -15.51 5.06
C ALA A 215 9.08 -14.32 6.00
N ILE A 216 10.32 -13.79 6.13
CA ILE A 216 10.60 -12.58 6.90
C ILE A 216 9.93 -11.35 6.30
N VAL A 217 10.07 -11.16 5.00
CA VAL A 217 9.46 -10.01 4.31
C VAL A 217 7.94 -10.00 4.46
N ARG A 218 7.30 -11.17 4.42
CA ARG A 218 5.86 -11.32 4.68
C ARG A 218 5.49 -10.81 6.09
N ALA A 219 6.30 -11.12 7.09
CA ALA A 219 6.08 -10.64 8.45
C ALA A 219 6.32 -9.13 8.58
N ARG A 220 7.39 -8.60 7.96
CA ARG A 220 7.72 -7.17 7.91
C ARG A 220 6.61 -6.33 7.26
N VAL A 221 6.05 -6.78 6.14
CA VAL A 221 4.93 -6.10 5.45
C VAL A 221 3.75 -5.91 6.39
N VAL A 222 3.40 -6.94 7.14
CA VAL A 222 2.30 -6.88 8.11
C VAL A 222 2.65 -6.00 9.32
N ALA A 223 3.88 -6.08 9.82
CA ALA A 223 4.37 -5.25 10.93
C ALA A 223 4.42 -3.76 10.58
N ALA A 224 4.70 -3.41 9.33
CA ALA A 224 4.79 -2.04 8.84
C ALA A 224 3.43 -1.35 8.68
N SER A 225 2.30 -2.08 8.71
CA SER A 225 0.96 -1.51 8.52
C SER A 225 0.60 -0.51 9.62
N LEU A 226 -0.03 0.60 9.25
CA LEU A 226 -0.60 1.56 10.21
C LEU A 226 -1.83 1.00 10.94
N SER A 227 -2.52 0.02 10.36
CA SER A 227 -3.69 -0.62 10.96
C SER A 227 -3.28 -1.56 12.10
N PRO A 228 -3.70 -1.30 13.36
CA PRO A 228 -3.41 -2.20 14.50
C PRO A 228 -3.91 -3.62 14.27
N ARG A 229 -5.08 -3.77 13.64
CA ARG A 229 -5.68 -5.07 13.33
C ARG A 229 -4.79 -5.92 12.41
N ILE A 230 -4.13 -5.29 11.43
CA ILE A 230 -3.21 -5.97 10.52
C ILE A 230 -1.91 -6.25 11.25
N ARG A 231 -1.34 -5.25 11.93
CA ARG A 231 -0.07 -5.34 12.64
C ARG A 231 -0.04 -6.43 13.72
N ASN A 232 -1.15 -6.66 14.42
CA ASN A 232 -1.26 -7.71 15.44
C ASN A 232 -1.05 -9.13 14.86
N ARG A 233 -1.14 -9.31 13.54
CA ARG A 233 -0.83 -10.59 12.87
C ARG A 233 0.67 -10.81 12.68
N ALA A 234 1.50 -9.79 12.84
CA ALA A 234 2.94 -9.90 12.65
C ALA A 234 3.57 -10.88 13.65
N GLU A 235 3.10 -10.91 14.91
CA GLU A 235 3.56 -11.86 15.93
C GLU A 235 3.47 -13.31 15.44
N SER A 236 2.33 -13.70 14.89
CA SER A 236 2.12 -15.07 14.40
C SER A 236 3.02 -15.40 13.20
N LEU A 237 3.31 -14.43 12.35
CA LEU A 237 4.17 -14.62 11.20
C LEU A 237 5.64 -14.76 11.60
N TYR A 238 6.17 -13.90 12.48
CA TYR A 238 7.52 -14.05 13.02
C TYR A 238 7.67 -15.36 13.80
N THR A 239 6.67 -15.71 14.62
CA THR A 239 6.65 -17.02 15.32
C THR A 239 6.72 -18.19 14.32
N SER A 240 6.05 -18.07 13.16
CA SER A 240 6.14 -19.09 12.11
C SER A 240 7.55 -19.16 11.48
N VAL A 241 8.22 -18.02 11.28
CA VAL A 241 9.61 -17.99 10.78
C VAL A 241 10.54 -18.70 11.76
N ILE A 242 10.50 -18.34 13.05
CA ILE A 242 11.30 -18.93 14.12
C ILE A 242 11.13 -20.48 14.18
N ARG A 243 9.89 -20.95 14.05
CA ARG A 243 9.59 -22.40 14.08
C ARG A 243 10.02 -23.12 12.81
N ARG A 244 9.96 -22.46 11.66
CA ARG A 244 10.26 -23.09 10.37
C ARG A 244 11.77 -23.16 10.08
N PHE A 245 12.51 -22.18 10.56
CA PHE A 245 13.93 -22.02 10.27
C PHE A 245 14.79 -21.90 11.55
N PRO A 246 14.69 -22.84 12.51
CA PRO A 246 15.41 -22.75 13.76
C PRO A 246 16.92 -22.73 13.52
N GLU A 247 17.65 -21.98 14.35
CA GLU A 247 19.13 -21.90 14.34
C GLU A 247 19.71 -21.29 13.04
N THR A 248 18.89 -20.64 12.23
CA THR A 248 19.35 -19.93 11.04
C THR A 248 19.48 -18.43 11.30
N GLU A 249 20.11 -17.73 10.36
CA GLU A 249 20.15 -16.26 10.36
C GLU A 249 18.73 -15.67 10.37
N ALA A 250 17.78 -16.28 9.66
CA ALA A 250 16.38 -15.91 9.65
C ALA A 250 15.69 -16.05 11.03
N ASP A 251 16.03 -17.08 11.81
CA ASP A 251 15.55 -17.24 13.19
C ASP A 251 16.05 -16.07 14.07
N THR A 252 17.35 -15.81 14.01
CA THR A 252 17.97 -14.72 14.77
C THR A 252 17.31 -13.37 14.44
N LEU A 253 17.12 -13.07 13.16
CA LEU A 253 16.50 -11.84 12.70
C LEU A 253 15.03 -11.76 13.11
N ALA A 254 14.28 -12.85 12.93
CA ALA A 254 12.86 -12.91 13.30
C ALA A 254 12.63 -12.72 14.80
N ARG A 255 13.53 -13.26 15.67
CA ARG A 255 13.48 -13.03 17.13
C ARG A 255 13.73 -11.56 17.48
N ALA A 256 14.76 -10.95 16.89
CA ALA A 256 15.07 -9.54 17.11
C ALA A 256 13.91 -8.63 16.73
N GLU A 257 13.29 -8.87 15.57
CA GLU A 257 12.13 -8.09 15.09
C GLU A 257 10.87 -8.37 15.90
N LEU A 258 10.60 -9.63 16.26
CA LEU A 258 9.49 -10.00 17.13
C LEU A 258 9.57 -9.32 18.50
N ALA A 259 10.78 -9.20 19.06
CA ALA A 259 10.99 -8.51 20.35
C ALA A 259 10.58 -7.02 20.29
N THR A 260 10.65 -6.37 19.13
CA THR A 260 10.20 -4.99 18.95
C THR A 260 8.68 -4.89 18.75
N VAL A 261 8.07 -5.88 18.10
CA VAL A 261 6.63 -5.89 17.76
C VAL A 261 5.78 -6.45 18.90
N ALA A 262 6.26 -7.52 19.54
CA ALA A 262 5.58 -8.24 20.61
C ALA A 262 6.60 -8.75 21.66
N PRO A 263 7.12 -7.87 22.53
CA PRO A 263 8.21 -8.21 23.48
C PRO A 263 7.84 -9.32 24.46
N ASN A 264 6.55 -9.52 24.70
CA ASN A 264 6.04 -10.56 25.60
C ASN A 264 5.67 -11.87 24.89
N ALA A 265 6.04 -12.03 23.62
CA ALA A 265 5.73 -13.25 22.87
C ALA A 265 6.43 -14.45 23.50
N LYS A 266 5.66 -15.47 23.88
CA LYS A 266 6.14 -16.66 24.59
C LYS A 266 7.33 -17.35 23.89
N ILE A 267 7.35 -17.33 22.55
CA ILE A 267 8.41 -17.99 21.77
C ILE A 267 9.79 -17.35 21.97
N LEU A 268 9.89 -16.10 22.42
CA LEU A 268 11.16 -15.43 22.68
C LEU A 268 11.91 -16.04 23.87
N SER A 269 11.18 -16.62 24.83
CA SER A 269 11.76 -17.29 26.00
C SER A 269 12.01 -18.80 25.80
N MET A 270 11.62 -19.36 24.65
CA MET A 270 11.81 -20.77 24.33
C MET A 270 13.20 -21.03 23.75
N SER A 271 13.86 -22.10 24.21
CA SER A 271 15.11 -22.58 23.63
C SER A 271 14.86 -23.19 22.23
N PRO A 272 15.90 -23.27 21.37
CA PRO A 272 15.78 -23.94 20.06
C PRO A 272 15.29 -25.39 20.17
N GLU A 273 15.63 -26.08 21.25
CA GLU A 273 15.22 -27.47 21.51
C GLU A 273 13.71 -27.59 21.79
N GLU A 274 13.13 -26.60 22.49
CA GLU A 274 11.70 -26.54 22.77
C GLU A 274 10.88 -26.14 21.54
N ILE A 275 11.54 -25.52 20.56
CA ILE A 275 10.91 -25.06 19.30
C ILE A 275 10.93 -26.14 18.23
N LYS A 276 11.70 -27.23 18.42
CA LYS A 276 11.74 -28.36 17.47
C LYS A 276 10.31 -28.65 17.00
N PRO A 277 10.08 -28.69 15.68
CA PRO A 277 8.77 -29.04 15.17
C PRO A 277 8.40 -30.35 15.82
N SER A 278 7.35 -30.33 16.64
CA SER A 278 6.81 -31.59 17.12
C SER A 278 6.58 -32.43 15.86
N THR A 279 7.21 -33.58 15.79
CA THR A 279 7.01 -34.57 14.72
C THR A 279 5.53 -34.93 14.52
N SER A 280 4.67 -34.47 15.43
CA SER A 280 3.21 -34.50 15.31
C SER A 280 2.62 -33.61 14.22
N LYS A 281 3.41 -32.76 13.53
CA LYS A 281 2.87 -31.91 12.44
C LYS A 281 2.56 -32.65 11.14
N ALA A 282 3.17 -33.81 10.91
CA ALA A 282 2.82 -34.66 9.78
C ALA A 282 1.51 -35.43 10.01
N GLU A 283 1.11 -35.64 11.28
CA GLU A 283 -0.16 -36.28 11.60
C GLU A 283 -1.34 -35.35 11.29
N GLY A 284 -2.08 -35.74 10.26
CA GLY A 284 -3.32 -35.08 9.85
C GLY A 284 -3.22 -34.15 8.65
N LEU A 285 -2.02 -33.89 8.09
CA LEU A 285 -1.89 -33.25 6.79
C LEU A 285 -2.25 -34.26 5.70
N ARG A 286 -3.25 -33.91 4.88
CA ARG A 286 -3.64 -34.71 3.73
C ARG A 286 -3.84 -33.81 2.50
N MET A 287 -3.81 -34.41 1.33
CA MET A 287 -4.14 -33.70 0.10
C MET A 287 -5.66 -33.53 0.00
N TRP A 288 -6.11 -32.31 -0.16
CA TRP A 288 -7.50 -31.94 -0.40
C TRP A 288 -7.65 -31.51 -1.84
N ALA A 289 -8.72 -31.93 -2.49
CA ALA A 289 -8.99 -31.60 -3.90
C ALA A 289 -10.47 -31.28 -4.10
N THR A 290 -10.78 -30.45 -5.09
CA THR A 290 -12.14 -30.29 -5.60
C THR A 290 -12.55 -31.46 -6.50
N GLN A 291 -13.85 -31.64 -6.70
CA GLN A 291 -14.40 -32.67 -7.59
C GLN A 291 -13.87 -32.52 -9.02
N LYS A 292 -13.63 -31.27 -9.46
CA LYS A 292 -13.10 -30.97 -10.81
C LYS A 292 -11.58 -31.08 -10.91
N GLY A 293 -10.89 -31.22 -9.78
CA GLY A 293 -9.42 -31.33 -9.74
C GLY A 293 -8.68 -30.02 -10.04
N ASP A 294 -9.40 -28.92 -10.19
CA ASP A 294 -8.88 -27.56 -10.49
C ASP A 294 -8.18 -26.92 -9.28
N PHE A 295 -8.43 -27.43 -8.08
CA PHE A 295 -7.77 -27.00 -6.87
C PHE A 295 -7.26 -28.21 -6.08
N LYS A 296 -5.98 -28.16 -5.67
CA LYS A 296 -5.36 -29.13 -4.76
C LYS A 296 -4.56 -28.40 -3.72
N THR A 297 -4.69 -28.78 -2.44
CA THR A 297 -3.91 -28.20 -1.35
C THR A 297 -3.61 -29.26 -0.30
N ARG A 298 -2.42 -29.15 0.31
CA ARG A 298 -2.04 -29.97 1.45
C ARG A 298 -2.39 -29.25 2.75
N ALA A 299 -3.33 -29.78 3.50
CA ALA A 299 -3.84 -29.11 4.69
C ALA A 299 -4.34 -30.10 5.76
N LYS A 300 -4.41 -29.63 7.01
CA LYS A 300 -4.96 -30.34 8.16
C LYS A 300 -6.42 -29.92 8.35
N TYR A 301 -7.30 -30.89 8.60
CA TYR A 301 -8.67 -30.63 9.00
C TYR A 301 -8.68 -29.99 10.40
N LEU A 302 -9.38 -28.87 10.56
CA LEU A 302 -9.57 -28.20 11.85
C LEU A 302 -10.99 -28.48 12.39
N ARG A 303 -11.99 -28.09 11.64
CA ARG A 303 -13.41 -28.25 12.03
C ARG A 303 -14.35 -28.08 10.85
N GLN A 304 -15.59 -28.51 11.05
CA GLN A 304 -16.70 -28.29 10.13
C GLN A 304 -17.76 -27.41 10.81
N LYS A 305 -18.32 -26.46 10.05
CA LYS A 305 -19.47 -25.65 10.48
C LYS A 305 -20.30 -25.21 9.27
N ALA A 306 -21.62 -25.37 9.33
CA ALA A 306 -22.57 -24.87 8.32
C ALA A 306 -22.23 -25.27 6.87
N GLY A 307 -21.93 -26.54 6.61
CA GLY A 307 -21.61 -27.02 5.26
C GLY A 307 -20.22 -26.65 4.73
N LYS A 308 -19.39 -26.02 5.56
CA LYS A 308 -18.03 -25.64 5.22
C LYS A 308 -17.02 -26.32 6.12
N VAL A 309 -15.84 -26.61 5.57
CA VAL A 309 -14.70 -27.15 6.31
C VAL A 309 -13.62 -26.07 6.45
N GLN A 310 -13.06 -25.97 7.63
CA GLN A 310 -11.90 -25.14 7.92
C GLN A 310 -10.65 -26.02 7.89
N LEU A 311 -9.72 -25.66 7.03
CA LEU A 311 -8.48 -26.38 6.79
C LEU A 311 -7.29 -25.45 7.10
N MET A 312 -6.25 -25.99 7.72
CA MET A 312 -4.99 -25.29 7.95
C MET A 312 -3.96 -25.85 7.00
N LYS A 313 -3.47 -25.01 6.09
CA LYS A 313 -2.39 -25.35 5.16
C LYS A 313 -1.08 -25.63 5.91
N GLU A 314 -0.13 -26.20 5.20
CA GLU A 314 1.20 -26.50 5.72
C GLU A 314 1.97 -25.25 6.18
N ASP A 315 1.70 -24.09 5.53
CA ASP A 315 2.23 -22.77 5.87
C ASP A 315 1.54 -22.10 7.09
N GLY A 316 0.54 -22.77 7.68
CA GLY A 316 -0.25 -22.24 8.82
C GLY A 316 -1.42 -21.35 8.40
N GLU A 317 -1.60 -21.08 7.11
CA GLU A 317 -2.78 -20.35 6.62
C GLU A 317 -4.04 -21.18 6.82
N THR A 318 -5.10 -20.54 7.31
CA THR A 318 -6.40 -21.19 7.45
C THR A 318 -7.31 -20.80 6.29
N ILE A 319 -7.80 -21.81 5.57
CA ILE A 319 -8.77 -21.65 4.49
C ILE A 319 -10.12 -22.26 4.86
N VAL A 320 -11.19 -21.69 4.34
CA VAL A 320 -12.54 -22.20 4.50
C VAL A 320 -13.05 -22.63 3.12
N VAL A 321 -13.42 -23.88 2.99
CA VAL A 321 -13.84 -24.50 1.73
C VAL A 321 -15.25 -25.08 1.90
N ASP A 322 -16.09 -24.93 0.89
CA ASP A 322 -17.41 -25.55 0.85
C ASP A 322 -17.27 -27.07 0.67
N ILE A 323 -17.91 -27.85 1.53
CA ILE A 323 -17.81 -29.31 1.49
C ILE A 323 -18.36 -29.86 0.18
N ALA A 324 -19.39 -29.23 -0.39
CA ALA A 324 -20.03 -29.67 -1.63
C ALA A 324 -19.12 -29.67 -2.84
N ILE A 325 -18.08 -28.81 -2.87
CA ILE A 325 -17.14 -28.75 -3.99
C ILE A 325 -15.95 -29.68 -3.85
N LEU A 326 -15.73 -30.26 -2.67
CA LEU A 326 -14.62 -31.18 -2.40
C LEU A 326 -14.83 -32.55 -3.05
N SER A 327 -13.73 -33.24 -3.28
CA SER A 327 -13.76 -34.61 -3.83
C SER A 327 -14.59 -35.56 -2.92
N SER A 328 -15.18 -36.59 -3.50
CA SER A 328 -15.97 -37.59 -2.78
C SER A 328 -15.17 -38.25 -1.64
N ASN A 329 -13.85 -38.43 -1.82
CA ASN A 329 -12.96 -38.94 -0.78
C ASN A 329 -12.78 -37.97 0.38
N ASP A 330 -12.75 -36.67 0.10
CA ASP A 330 -12.62 -35.63 1.13
C ASP A 330 -13.91 -35.43 1.90
N GLN A 331 -15.05 -35.52 1.22
CA GLN A 331 -16.37 -35.46 1.86
C GLN A 331 -16.57 -36.66 2.81
N LYS A 332 -16.21 -37.90 2.38
CA LYS A 332 -16.24 -39.10 3.25
C LYS A 332 -15.33 -38.93 4.47
N TYR A 333 -14.13 -38.37 4.31
CA TYR A 333 -13.23 -38.14 5.41
C TYR A 333 -13.81 -37.16 6.43
N ILE A 334 -14.45 -36.09 5.99
CA ILE A 334 -15.11 -35.10 6.85
C ILE A 334 -16.25 -35.77 7.64
N SER A 335 -17.12 -36.53 6.96
CA SER A 335 -18.27 -37.20 7.61
C SER A 335 -17.84 -38.21 8.68
N GLN A 336 -16.75 -38.93 8.45
CA GLN A 336 -16.20 -39.88 9.46
C GLN A 336 -15.62 -39.19 10.70
N ARG A 337 -15.17 -37.92 10.58
CA ARG A 337 -14.64 -37.16 11.71
C ARG A 337 -15.73 -36.38 12.47
N SER A 338 -16.77 -35.95 11.78
CA SER A 338 -17.90 -35.24 12.41
C SER A 338 -18.69 -36.14 13.36
N GLY A 339 -18.71 -37.45 13.12
CA GLY A 339 -19.39 -38.43 13.99
C GLY A 339 -18.61 -38.85 15.23
N LYS A 340 -17.39 -38.31 15.48
CA LYS A 340 -16.59 -38.63 16.67
C LYS A 340 -16.48 -37.47 17.68
N SER A 341 -17.24 -36.39 17.47
CA SER A 341 -17.26 -35.20 18.34
C SER A 341 -18.65 -35.05 19.00
N GLU A 342 -19.13 -36.08 19.68
CA GLU A 342 -20.17 -36.03 20.70
C GLU A 342 -19.61 -36.54 22.03
#